data_d257699d76241e765df64b8924971e4e
#
_entry.id   d257699d76241e765df64b8924971e4e
#
_cell.length_a   1.000
_cell.length_b   1.000
_cell.length_c   1.000
_cell.angle_alpha   90.00
_cell.angle_beta   90.00
_cell.angle_gamma   90.00
#
_symmetry.space_group_name_H-M   'P 1'
#
loop_
_entity.id
_entity.type
_entity.pdbx_description
1 polymer ?
#
loop_
_entity_poly.entity_id
_entity_poly.type
_entity_poly.pdbx_seq_one_letter_code
_entity_poly.pdbx_strand_id
1 'polypeptide(L)'
;MKINEKNTEKIEGGKRMKFGTLYAYWGNEWKCDYREIAERVKGIGFDILEVGADHLTKMSNAQLDELKAVSKDLDLILTANIGPAKDKDVASADPQIREAGIAYLTSIMKAMDRIDSRSIVGVMYSYWPCDFQDVDKPAAWDRGVQSVKRLCKVAEDLGIEYCMEVVNRFETFILNTAAEGVQYCKDVDSKACKLLMDTFH
;
A
#
# COMPACT_ATOMS: atom_id res chain seq x y z
N MET A 1 -28.69 -10.31 -1.17
CA MET A 1 -28.87 -10.30 0.29
C MET A 1 -28.78 -8.84 0.72
N LYS A 2 -29.90 -8.18 1.05
CA LYS A 2 -29.90 -6.78 1.47
C LYS A 2 -29.37 -6.71 2.89
N ILE A 3 -28.28 -6.02 3.10
CA ILE A 3 -27.71 -5.72 4.43
C ILE A 3 -28.71 -4.79 5.13
N ASN A 4 -29.17 -5.21 6.29
CA ASN A 4 -30.23 -4.52 7.05
C ASN A 4 -29.66 -3.24 7.67
N GLU A 5 -30.17 -2.07 7.28
CA GLU A 5 -29.73 -0.72 7.67
C GLU A 5 -29.84 -0.40 9.19
N LYS A 6 -30.19 -1.37 10.04
CA LYS A 6 -30.52 -1.13 11.45
C LYS A 6 -29.40 -1.31 12.47
N ASN A 7 -28.17 -1.65 12.07
CA ASN A 7 -27.06 -1.84 13.02
C ASN A 7 -25.89 -0.87 12.85
N THR A 8 -26.16 0.39 12.50
CA THR A 8 -25.16 1.44 12.68
C THR A 8 -25.34 2.05 14.06
N GLU A 9 -24.82 1.42 15.11
CA GLU A 9 -24.61 2.10 16.38
C GLU A 9 -23.70 3.30 16.13
N LYS A 10 -24.26 4.52 16.28
CA LYS A 10 -23.48 5.75 16.33
C LYS A 10 -22.60 5.68 17.56
N ILE A 11 -21.30 5.43 17.36
CA ILE A 11 -20.30 5.74 18.38
C ILE A 11 -20.30 7.26 18.51
N GLU A 12 -20.81 7.79 19.62
CA GLU A 12 -20.81 9.21 19.89
C GLU A 12 -19.41 9.78 19.77
N GLY A 13 -19.19 10.73 18.83
CA GLY A 13 -17.93 11.42 18.62
C GLY A 13 -16.92 10.74 17.68
N GLY A 14 -17.16 9.55 17.15
CA GLY A 14 -16.24 8.80 16.27
C GLY A 14 -16.56 9.00 14.79
N LYS A 15 -15.52 9.17 13.96
CA LYS A 15 -15.65 9.04 12.50
C LYS A 15 -16.17 7.62 12.19
N ARG A 16 -17.19 7.51 11.33
CA ARG A 16 -17.69 6.21 10.84
C ARG A 16 -16.52 5.38 10.29
N MET A 17 -16.42 4.13 10.72
CA MET A 17 -15.47 3.17 10.12
C MET A 17 -15.79 2.99 8.63
N LYS A 18 -14.76 2.98 7.78
CA LYS A 18 -14.88 2.76 6.35
C LYS A 18 -14.42 1.35 6.02
N PHE A 19 -15.11 0.72 5.08
CA PHE A 19 -14.81 -0.62 4.61
C PHE A 19 -14.32 -0.58 3.17
N GLY A 20 -13.28 -1.33 2.89
CA GLY A 20 -12.68 -1.42 1.57
C GLY A 20 -12.54 -2.84 1.07
N THR A 21 -12.20 -2.97 -0.20
CA THR A 21 -11.90 -4.24 -0.84
C THR A 21 -10.80 -4.08 -1.88
N LEU A 22 -10.03 -5.14 -2.08
CA LEU A 22 -8.98 -5.21 -3.07
C LEU A 22 -9.59 -5.42 -4.47
N TYR A 23 -9.08 -4.72 -5.47
CA TYR A 23 -9.51 -4.85 -6.88
C TYR A 23 -9.46 -6.28 -7.42
N ALA A 24 -8.48 -7.07 -6.98
CA ALA A 24 -8.26 -8.43 -7.45
C ALA A 24 -9.22 -9.49 -6.83
N TYR A 25 -10.12 -9.09 -5.92
CA TYR A 25 -11.04 -10.02 -5.26
C TYR A 25 -11.95 -10.78 -6.26
N TRP A 26 -12.31 -10.14 -7.37
CA TRP A 26 -13.21 -10.72 -8.38
C TRP A 26 -12.51 -11.32 -9.60
N GLY A 27 -11.20 -11.35 -9.61
CA GLY A 27 -10.39 -11.87 -10.71
C GLY A 27 -9.42 -12.96 -10.26
N ASN A 28 -9.03 -13.81 -11.19
CA ASN A 28 -7.93 -14.77 -11.03
C ASN A 28 -6.64 -14.29 -11.71
N GLU A 29 -6.67 -13.10 -12.29
CA GLU A 29 -5.53 -12.42 -12.89
C GLU A 29 -5.35 -11.05 -12.26
N TRP A 30 -4.09 -10.56 -12.19
CA TRP A 30 -3.76 -9.23 -11.67
C TRP A 30 -4.02 -8.13 -12.73
N LYS A 31 -5.17 -8.23 -13.43
CA LYS A 31 -5.64 -7.27 -14.43
C LYS A 31 -7.09 -6.95 -14.17
N CYS A 32 -7.48 -5.71 -14.33
CA CYS A 32 -8.88 -5.31 -14.22
C CYS A 32 -9.16 -4.01 -14.99
N ASP A 33 -10.44 -3.80 -15.32
CA ASP A 33 -10.98 -2.49 -15.64
C ASP A 33 -11.41 -1.81 -14.32
N TYR A 34 -10.67 -0.78 -13.91
CA TYR A 34 -10.93 -0.09 -12.65
C TYR A 34 -12.27 0.64 -12.62
N ARG A 35 -12.83 1.05 -13.76
CA ARG A 35 -14.17 1.63 -13.82
C ARG A 35 -15.22 0.59 -13.43
N GLU A 36 -15.18 -0.58 -14.08
CA GLU A 36 -16.12 -1.68 -13.79
C GLU A 36 -16.02 -2.13 -12.33
N ILE A 37 -14.79 -2.28 -11.82
CA ILE A 37 -14.56 -2.66 -10.43
C ILE A 37 -15.06 -1.59 -9.46
N ALA A 38 -14.82 -0.30 -9.72
CA ALA A 38 -15.28 0.79 -8.87
C ALA A 38 -16.82 0.85 -8.78
N GLU A 39 -17.51 0.69 -9.91
CA GLU A 39 -18.98 0.62 -9.94
C GLU A 39 -19.51 -0.57 -9.12
N ARG A 40 -18.88 -1.74 -9.26
CA ARG A 40 -19.22 -2.95 -8.49
C ARG A 40 -18.97 -2.76 -6.99
N VAL A 41 -17.81 -2.25 -6.60
CA VAL A 41 -17.41 -1.98 -5.21
C VAL A 41 -18.41 -1.04 -4.55
N LYS A 42 -18.76 0.05 -5.22
CA LYS A 42 -19.77 1.00 -4.72
C LYS A 42 -21.17 0.38 -4.65
N GLY A 43 -21.56 -0.39 -5.66
CA GLY A 43 -22.87 -1.07 -5.70
C GLY A 43 -23.06 -2.08 -4.56
N ILE A 44 -21.99 -2.68 -4.05
CA ILE A 44 -22.00 -3.57 -2.87
C ILE A 44 -22.09 -2.77 -1.57
N GLY A 45 -21.61 -1.52 -1.55
CA GLY A 45 -21.67 -0.62 -0.39
C GLY A 45 -20.32 -0.40 0.29
N PHE A 46 -19.21 -0.70 -0.36
CA PHE A 46 -17.88 -0.35 0.13
C PHE A 46 -17.59 1.15 0.00
N ASP A 47 -16.72 1.64 0.87
CA ASP A 47 -16.24 3.03 0.90
C ASP A 47 -14.88 3.20 0.22
N ILE A 48 -14.10 2.10 0.10
CA ILE A 48 -12.71 2.12 -0.36
C ILE A 48 -12.50 1.05 -1.43
N LEU A 49 -11.81 1.44 -2.51
CA LEU A 49 -11.24 0.51 -3.49
C LEU A 49 -9.71 0.56 -3.37
N GLU A 50 -9.10 -0.58 -3.07
CA GLU A 50 -7.66 -0.75 -3.10
C GLU A 50 -7.22 -1.20 -4.49
N VAL A 51 -6.35 -0.40 -5.13
CA VAL A 51 -5.85 -0.63 -6.50
C VAL A 51 -4.42 -1.15 -6.48
N GLY A 52 -4.00 -1.86 -7.52
CA GLY A 52 -2.61 -2.27 -7.71
C GLY A 52 -1.71 -1.07 -8.02
N ALA A 53 -0.76 -0.77 -7.17
CA ALA A 53 0.11 0.38 -7.32
C ALA A 53 1.04 0.28 -8.56
N ASP A 54 1.44 -0.94 -8.94
CA ASP A 54 2.20 -1.20 -10.16
C ASP A 54 1.41 -0.90 -11.44
N HIS A 55 0.09 -1.02 -11.41
CA HIS A 55 -0.78 -0.65 -12.53
C HIS A 55 -0.75 0.86 -12.77
N LEU A 56 -0.75 1.66 -11.70
CA LEU A 56 -0.76 3.12 -11.80
C LEU A 56 0.44 3.64 -12.59
N THR A 57 1.61 3.03 -12.45
CA THR A 57 2.82 3.43 -13.18
C THR A 57 2.79 3.10 -14.68
N LYS A 58 1.88 2.20 -15.09
CA LYS A 58 1.68 1.79 -16.49
C LYS A 58 0.55 2.55 -17.18
N MET A 59 -0.26 3.27 -16.42
CA MET A 59 -1.36 4.07 -16.94
C MET A 59 -0.85 5.40 -17.52
N SER A 60 -1.49 5.83 -18.61
CA SER A 60 -1.31 7.18 -19.11
C SER A 60 -1.94 8.22 -18.17
N ASN A 61 -1.52 9.45 -18.29
CA ASN A 61 -2.12 10.56 -17.52
C ASN A 61 -3.65 10.64 -17.71
N ALA A 62 -4.16 10.40 -18.92
CA ALA A 62 -5.58 10.41 -19.19
C ALA A 62 -6.33 9.28 -18.46
N GLN A 63 -5.74 8.08 -18.39
CA GLN A 63 -6.32 6.96 -17.64
C GLN A 63 -6.32 7.21 -16.13
N LEU A 64 -5.25 7.82 -15.59
CA LEU A 64 -5.21 8.21 -14.17
C LEU A 64 -6.27 9.29 -13.86
N ASP A 65 -6.44 10.28 -14.73
CA ASP A 65 -7.46 11.33 -14.57
C ASP A 65 -8.87 10.74 -14.66
N GLU A 66 -9.10 9.76 -15.53
CA GLU A 66 -10.35 9.02 -15.63
C GLU A 66 -10.63 8.23 -14.33
N LEU A 67 -9.65 7.49 -13.81
CA LEU A 67 -9.79 6.75 -12.54
C LEU A 67 -10.15 7.69 -11.38
N LYS A 68 -9.48 8.84 -11.31
CA LYS A 68 -9.79 9.90 -10.34
C LYS A 68 -11.22 10.40 -10.48
N ALA A 69 -11.69 10.68 -11.71
CA ALA A 69 -13.05 11.15 -11.96
C ALA A 69 -14.08 10.10 -11.51
N VAL A 70 -13.90 8.85 -11.92
CA VAL A 70 -14.78 7.73 -11.52
C VAL A 70 -14.86 7.58 -10.01
N SER A 71 -13.73 7.62 -9.30
CA SER A 71 -13.72 7.49 -7.85
C SER A 71 -14.47 8.63 -7.16
N LYS A 72 -14.36 9.87 -7.68
CA LYS A 72 -15.09 11.04 -7.16
C LYS A 72 -16.59 10.95 -7.43
N ASP A 73 -16.98 10.58 -8.64
CA ASP A 73 -18.39 10.45 -9.04
C ASP A 73 -19.12 9.38 -8.20
N LEU A 74 -18.40 8.32 -7.82
CA LEU A 74 -18.90 7.23 -7.00
C LEU A 74 -18.71 7.46 -5.49
N ASP A 75 -18.11 8.56 -5.05
CA ASP A 75 -17.72 8.78 -3.64
C ASP A 75 -16.96 7.57 -3.07
N LEU A 76 -15.91 7.14 -3.77
CA LEU A 76 -14.98 6.09 -3.37
C LEU A 76 -13.63 6.68 -3.01
N ILE A 77 -13.05 6.18 -1.92
CA ILE A 77 -11.64 6.44 -1.57
C ILE A 77 -10.78 5.42 -2.30
N LEU A 78 -9.69 5.89 -2.91
CA LEU A 78 -8.67 5.02 -3.48
C LEU A 78 -7.52 4.84 -2.49
N THR A 79 -7.09 3.59 -2.29
CA THR A 79 -5.82 3.21 -1.67
C THR A 79 -5.03 2.36 -2.66
N ALA A 80 -3.74 2.15 -2.43
CA ALA A 80 -2.92 1.35 -3.34
C ALA A 80 -2.05 0.35 -2.58
N ASN A 81 -1.84 -0.84 -3.16
CA ASN A 81 -0.97 -1.86 -2.57
C ASN A 81 0.19 -2.25 -3.49
N ILE A 82 1.29 -2.67 -2.89
CA ILE A 82 2.46 -3.18 -3.61
C ILE A 82 3.33 -4.09 -2.75
N GLY A 83 3.84 -5.15 -3.37
CA GLY A 83 5.03 -5.88 -2.94
C GLY A 83 6.08 -5.80 -4.04
N PRO A 84 7.13 -4.97 -3.91
CA PRO A 84 8.12 -4.80 -4.96
C PRO A 84 8.86 -6.11 -5.25
N ALA A 85 9.21 -6.33 -6.52
CA ALA A 85 10.04 -7.47 -6.93
C ALA A 85 11.50 -7.30 -6.46
N LYS A 86 12.28 -8.38 -6.47
CA LYS A 86 13.66 -8.43 -5.96
C LYS A 86 14.61 -7.42 -6.60
N ASP A 87 14.41 -7.09 -7.88
CA ASP A 87 15.18 -6.06 -8.60
C ASP A 87 14.89 -4.62 -8.14
N LYS A 88 13.94 -4.46 -7.19
CA LYS A 88 13.52 -3.19 -6.56
C LYS A 88 13.52 -3.28 -5.04
N ASP A 89 14.31 -4.19 -4.48
CA ASP A 89 14.45 -4.37 -3.04
C ASP A 89 15.15 -3.18 -2.39
N VAL A 90 14.41 -2.42 -1.60
CA VAL A 90 14.95 -1.25 -0.88
C VAL A 90 15.84 -1.62 0.31
N ALA A 91 15.91 -2.90 0.69
CA ALA A 91 16.81 -3.44 1.73
C ALA A 91 18.01 -4.21 1.14
N SER A 92 18.12 -4.32 -0.18
CA SER A 92 19.19 -5.05 -0.87
C SER A 92 20.59 -4.64 -0.42
N ALA A 93 21.54 -5.57 -0.41
CA ALA A 93 22.94 -5.26 -0.23
C ALA A 93 23.52 -4.45 -1.40
N ASP A 94 22.97 -4.65 -2.62
CA ASP A 94 23.35 -3.89 -3.81
C ASP A 94 22.74 -2.48 -3.78
N PRO A 95 23.55 -1.41 -3.75
CA PRO A 95 23.04 -0.04 -3.75
C PRO A 95 22.27 0.33 -5.03
N GLN A 96 22.58 -0.30 -6.18
CA GLN A 96 21.87 -0.01 -7.44
C GLN A 96 20.43 -0.54 -7.37
N ILE A 97 20.21 -1.73 -6.80
CA ILE A 97 18.89 -2.29 -6.59
C ILE A 97 18.10 -1.42 -5.60
N ARG A 98 18.74 -0.96 -4.50
CA ARG A 98 18.06 -0.05 -3.54
C ARG A 98 17.60 1.25 -4.21
N GLU A 99 18.47 1.88 -5.00
CA GLU A 99 18.12 3.13 -5.71
C GLU A 99 17.01 2.90 -6.75
N ALA A 100 17.03 1.76 -7.47
CA ALA A 100 15.95 1.38 -8.38
C ALA A 100 14.62 1.21 -7.63
N GLY A 101 14.64 0.57 -6.47
CA GLY A 101 13.45 0.42 -5.60
C GLY A 101 12.90 1.76 -5.11
N ILE A 102 13.79 2.65 -4.64
CA ILE A 102 13.40 3.99 -4.18
C ILE A 102 12.80 4.81 -5.34
N ALA A 103 13.42 4.79 -6.51
CA ALA A 103 12.90 5.48 -7.69
C ALA A 103 11.52 4.93 -8.11
N TYR A 104 11.36 3.60 -8.08
CA TYR A 104 10.12 2.93 -8.42
C TYR A 104 8.97 3.31 -7.46
N LEU A 105 9.17 3.18 -6.14
CA LEU A 105 8.17 3.52 -5.14
C LEU A 105 7.85 5.03 -5.15
N THR A 106 8.84 5.87 -5.43
CA THR A 106 8.61 7.30 -5.65
C THR A 106 7.71 7.57 -6.86
N SER A 107 7.91 6.83 -7.96
CA SER A 107 7.06 6.98 -9.16
C SER A 107 5.61 6.55 -8.89
N ILE A 108 5.42 5.49 -8.10
CA ILE A 108 4.10 5.06 -7.63
C ILE A 108 3.42 6.16 -6.83
N MET A 109 4.07 6.72 -5.82
CA MET A 109 3.49 7.78 -4.99
C MET A 109 3.10 9.03 -5.80
N LYS A 110 3.87 9.38 -6.83
CA LYS A 110 3.49 10.46 -7.76
C LYS A 110 2.24 10.13 -8.58
N ALA A 111 2.09 8.89 -9.04
CA ALA A 111 0.87 8.45 -9.72
C ALA A 111 -0.34 8.43 -8.77
N MET A 112 -0.14 8.01 -7.52
CA MET A 112 -1.16 8.05 -6.47
C MET A 112 -1.62 9.48 -6.15
N ASP A 113 -0.70 10.42 -6.07
CA ASP A 113 -1.04 11.84 -5.87
C ASP A 113 -1.95 12.35 -6.98
N ARG A 114 -1.70 11.96 -8.23
CA ARG A 114 -2.56 12.34 -9.37
C ARG A 114 -4.00 11.84 -9.23
N ILE A 115 -4.22 10.66 -8.65
CA ILE A 115 -5.56 10.08 -8.44
C ILE A 115 -6.16 10.40 -7.06
N ASP A 116 -5.56 11.28 -6.29
CA ASP A 116 -5.94 11.62 -4.90
C ASP A 116 -5.91 10.42 -3.93
N SER A 117 -5.13 9.37 -4.21
CA SER A 117 -4.90 8.27 -3.27
C SER A 117 -3.89 8.68 -2.20
N ARG A 118 -4.24 8.49 -0.92
CA ARG A 118 -3.45 9.01 0.22
C ARG A 118 -2.92 7.91 1.13
N SER A 119 -3.04 6.64 0.75
CA SER A 119 -2.49 5.52 1.53
C SER A 119 -1.93 4.47 0.59
N ILE A 120 -0.64 4.16 0.76
CA ILE A 120 0.02 3.02 0.13
C ILE A 120 0.31 1.96 1.18
N VAL A 121 -0.01 0.71 0.86
CA VAL A 121 0.13 -0.42 1.78
C VAL A 121 0.95 -1.55 1.17
N GLY A 122 1.56 -2.38 2.01
CA GLY A 122 2.23 -3.62 1.60
C GLY A 122 3.65 -3.78 2.12
N VAL A 123 4.38 -4.74 1.55
CA VAL A 123 5.76 -5.07 1.95
C VAL A 123 6.73 -4.14 1.21
N MET A 124 6.81 -2.88 1.65
CA MET A 124 7.58 -1.83 0.97
C MET A 124 8.91 -1.48 1.67
N TYR A 125 9.29 -2.26 2.66
CA TYR A 125 10.57 -2.19 3.36
C TYR A 125 11.59 -3.20 2.84
N SER A 126 11.16 -4.06 1.89
CA SER A 126 11.92 -5.13 1.26
C SER A 126 11.24 -5.51 -0.07
N TYR A 127 11.68 -6.59 -0.71
CA TYR A 127 10.95 -7.21 -1.82
C TYR A 127 9.99 -8.30 -1.32
N TRP A 128 9.00 -8.64 -2.14
CA TRP A 128 8.00 -9.64 -1.80
C TRP A 128 7.56 -10.46 -3.05
N PRO A 129 7.39 -11.79 -2.90
CA PRO A 129 7.76 -12.61 -1.74
C PRO A 129 9.27 -12.81 -1.63
N CYS A 130 9.77 -12.99 -0.39
CA CYS A 130 11.19 -13.22 -0.15
C CYS A 130 11.59 -14.66 -0.54
N ASP A 131 12.76 -14.82 -1.16
CA ASP A 131 13.33 -16.13 -1.49
C ASP A 131 14.26 -16.69 -0.41
N PHE A 132 14.46 -15.97 0.68
CA PHE A 132 15.27 -16.31 1.84
C PHE A 132 16.74 -16.66 1.53
N GLN A 133 17.26 -16.19 0.40
CA GLN A 133 18.69 -16.29 0.08
C GLN A 133 19.46 -15.15 0.75
N ASP A 134 20.64 -15.46 1.27
CA ASP A 134 21.56 -14.49 1.87
C ASP A 134 20.93 -13.62 2.98
N VAL A 135 20.15 -14.25 3.87
CA VAL A 135 19.41 -13.58 4.94
C VAL A 135 20.37 -13.03 6.00
N ASP A 136 20.47 -11.71 6.08
CA ASP A 136 21.11 -10.96 7.17
C ASP A 136 20.09 -9.91 7.66
N LYS A 137 19.25 -10.30 8.63
CA LYS A 137 18.15 -9.45 9.11
C LYS A 137 18.65 -8.12 9.69
N PRO A 138 19.68 -8.05 10.55
CA PRO A 138 20.19 -6.78 11.06
C PRO A 138 20.63 -5.83 9.94
N ALA A 139 21.46 -6.31 9.01
CA ALA A 139 21.96 -5.48 7.94
C ALA A 139 20.84 -5.07 6.95
N ALA A 140 19.89 -5.95 6.65
CA ALA A 140 18.73 -5.63 5.81
C ALA A 140 17.80 -4.62 6.51
N TRP A 141 17.59 -4.75 7.83
CA TRP A 141 16.85 -3.77 8.64
C TRP A 141 17.43 -2.38 8.51
N ASP A 142 18.74 -2.23 8.77
CA ASP A 142 19.39 -0.92 8.70
C ASP A 142 19.31 -0.28 7.32
N ARG A 143 19.55 -1.07 6.24
CA ARG A 143 19.43 -0.58 4.87
C ARG A 143 17.98 -0.20 4.52
N GLY A 144 17.02 -1.03 4.92
CA GLY A 144 15.60 -0.78 4.72
C GLY A 144 15.15 0.50 5.43
N VAL A 145 15.53 0.69 6.70
CA VAL A 145 15.24 1.92 7.46
C VAL A 145 15.77 3.16 6.72
N GLN A 146 17.01 3.14 6.23
CA GLN A 146 17.59 4.27 5.48
C GLN A 146 16.81 4.58 4.21
N SER A 147 16.40 3.54 3.47
CA SER A 147 15.63 3.70 2.24
C SER A 147 14.21 4.20 2.52
N VAL A 148 13.53 3.62 3.52
CA VAL A 148 12.16 4.02 3.90
C VAL A 148 12.13 5.43 4.47
N LYS A 149 13.15 5.91 5.19
CA LYS A 149 13.28 7.32 5.57
C LYS A 149 13.18 8.26 4.36
N ARG A 150 13.89 7.94 3.29
CA ARG A 150 13.87 8.74 2.05
C ARG A 150 12.50 8.69 1.37
N LEU A 151 11.88 7.52 1.32
CA LEU A 151 10.53 7.32 0.77
C LEU A 151 9.47 8.05 1.59
N CYS A 152 9.55 7.97 2.92
CA CYS A 152 8.63 8.69 3.80
C CYS A 152 8.75 10.22 3.67
N LYS A 153 9.93 10.75 3.33
CA LYS A 153 10.07 12.17 3.00
C LYS A 153 9.22 12.55 1.79
N VAL A 154 9.24 11.74 0.73
CA VAL A 154 8.38 11.93 -0.45
C VAL A 154 6.91 11.77 -0.07
N ALA A 155 6.58 10.77 0.74
CA ALA A 155 5.21 10.54 1.21
C ALA A 155 4.68 11.74 2.02
N GLU A 156 5.49 12.34 2.90
CA GLU A 156 5.14 13.55 3.64
C GLU A 156 4.85 14.73 2.73
N ASP A 157 5.71 14.96 1.72
CA ASP A 157 5.56 16.07 0.76
C ASP A 157 4.27 15.92 -0.07
N LEU A 158 3.81 14.68 -0.33
CA LEU A 158 2.59 14.36 -1.07
C LEU A 158 1.35 14.12 -0.17
N GLY A 159 1.51 14.15 1.14
CA GLY A 159 0.43 13.84 2.09
C GLY A 159 -0.07 12.41 2.03
N ILE A 160 0.84 11.44 1.75
CA ILE A 160 0.55 10.01 1.63
C ILE A 160 0.98 9.31 2.92
N GLU A 161 0.15 8.40 3.45
CA GLU A 161 0.52 7.45 4.49
C GLU A 161 1.24 6.25 3.88
N TYR A 162 2.46 5.98 4.36
CA TYR A 162 3.30 4.85 3.94
C TYR A 162 3.14 3.71 4.95
N CYS A 163 2.19 2.80 4.68
CA CYS A 163 1.74 1.78 5.60
C CYS A 163 2.44 0.44 5.31
N MET A 164 3.45 0.12 6.11
CA MET A 164 4.20 -1.13 5.98
C MET A 164 3.41 -2.30 6.56
N GLU A 165 3.26 -3.35 5.79
CA GLU A 165 2.58 -4.56 6.21
C GLU A 165 3.51 -5.50 6.97
N VAL A 166 3.07 -5.88 8.17
CA VAL A 166 3.73 -6.95 8.94
C VAL A 166 3.18 -8.28 8.46
N VAL A 167 4.04 -9.11 7.84
CA VAL A 167 3.63 -10.38 7.26
C VAL A 167 4.28 -11.56 7.96
N ASN A 168 3.74 -12.76 7.74
CA ASN A 168 4.26 -13.98 8.33
C ASN A 168 5.70 -14.30 7.87
N ARG A 169 6.40 -15.14 8.64
CA ARG A 169 7.82 -15.49 8.40
C ARG A 169 8.07 -16.37 7.17
N PHE A 170 7.03 -16.76 6.46
CA PHE A 170 7.17 -17.51 5.20
C PHE A 170 7.20 -16.58 3.98
N GLU A 171 6.90 -15.30 4.17
CA GLU A 171 6.81 -14.31 3.10
C GLU A 171 7.92 -13.26 3.18
N THR A 172 8.40 -12.93 4.39
CA THR A 172 9.56 -12.04 4.61
C THR A 172 10.32 -12.43 5.88
N PHE A 173 11.52 -11.89 6.05
CA PHE A 173 12.33 -12.08 7.25
C PHE A 173 12.56 -10.80 8.07
N ILE A 174 12.07 -9.65 7.62
CA ILE A 174 12.34 -8.35 8.25
C ILE A 174 11.27 -8.02 9.30
N LEU A 175 10.00 -7.90 8.91
CA LEU A 175 8.90 -7.56 9.83
C LEU A 175 7.90 -8.72 9.95
N ASN A 176 7.98 -9.46 11.04
CA ASN A 176 7.14 -10.65 11.27
C ASN A 176 6.25 -10.52 12.51
N THR A 177 6.43 -9.49 13.32
CA THR A 177 5.63 -9.23 14.51
C THR A 177 5.24 -7.76 14.62
N ALA A 178 4.10 -7.48 15.28
CA ALA A 178 3.68 -6.12 15.56
C ALA A 178 4.77 -5.31 16.31
N ALA A 179 5.50 -5.96 17.23
CA ALA A 179 6.58 -5.32 17.98
C ALA A 179 7.74 -4.88 17.06
N GLU A 180 8.12 -5.72 16.09
CA GLU A 180 9.11 -5.36 15.06
C GLU A 180 8.61 -4.21 14.19
N GLY A 181 7.35 -4.24 13.75
CA GLY A 181 6.77 -3.15 12.98
C GLY A 181 6.80 -1.82 13.73
N VAL A 182 6.40 -1.81 15.01
CA VAL A 182 6.46 -0.62 15.86
C VAL A 182 7.89 -0.11 16.03
N GLN A 183 8.86 -1.02 16.23
CA GLN A 183 10.26 -0.61 16.35
C GLN A 183 10.78 -0.03 15.04
N TYR A 184 10.45 -0.65 13.91
CA TYR A 184 10.85 -0.16 12.59
C TYR A 184 10.30 1.25 12.30
N CYS A 185 9.02 1.51 12.63
CA CYS A 185 8.45 2.85 12.52
C CYS A 185 9.19 3.88 13.37
N LYS A 186 9.64 3.50 14.60
CA LYS A 186 10.46 4.37 15.45
C LYS A 186 11.83 4.64 14.84
N ASP A 187 12.46 3.61 14.24
CA ASP A 187 13.78 3.74 13.61
C ASP A 187 13.70 4.59 12.33
N VAL A 188 12.60 4.50 11.58
CA VAL A 188 12.31 5.37 10.42
C VAL A 188 12.06 6.82 10.86
N ASP A 189 11.44 7.05 12.01
CA ASP A 189 11.19 8.37 12.61
C ASP A 189 10.52 9.35 11.63
N SER A 190 9.39 8.95 11.05
CA SER A 190 8.58 9.77 10.13
C SER A 190 7.10 9.66 10.48
N LYS A 191 6.39 10.78 10.41
CA LYS A 191 4.93 10.81 10.62
C LYS A 191 4.15 10.13 9.50
N ALA A 192 4.73 9.98 8.31
CA ALA A 192 4.12 9.26 7.20
C ALA A 192 4.26 7.74 7.36
N CYS A 193 5.24 7.27 8.15
CA CYS A 193 5.48 5.85 8.37
C CYS A 193 4.41 5.25 9.28
N LYS A 194 3.62 4.30 8.76
CA LYS A 194 2.51 3.64 9.44
C LYS A 194 2.62 2.13 9.31
N LEU A 195 1.77 1.40 10.01
CA LEU A 195 1.66 -0.05 9.91
C LEU A 195 0.30 -0.46 9.37
N LEU A 196 0.32 -1.48 8.55
CA LEU A 196 -0.82 -2.33 8.23
C LEU A 196 -0.68 -3.62 9.03
N MET A 197 -1.75 -4.00 9.73
CA MET A 197 -1.85 -5.27 10.43
C MET A 197 -2.95 -6.10 9.78
N ASP A 198 -2.53 -7.15 9.08
CA ASP A 198 -3.44 -8.11 8.46
C ASP A 198 -3.61 -9.31 9.39
N THR A 199 -4.86 -9.62 9.72
CA THR A 199 -5.20 -10.79 10.56
C THR A 199 -4.92 -12.12 9.90
N PHE A 200 -4.68 -12.17 8.58
CA PHE A 200 -4.20 -13.35 7.86
C PHE A 200 -2.82 -13.79 8.36
N HIS A 201 -1.95 -12.87 8.70
CA HIS A 201 -0.58 -13.16 9.12
C HIS A 201 -0.46 -13.49 10.60
#